data_59380689bad0d8bd14fa227dddf5eeb2
#
_entry.id   59380689bad0d8bd14fa227dddf5eeb2
#
_cell.length_a   1.000
_cell.length_b   1.000
_cell.length_c   1.000
_cell.angle_alpha   90.00
_cell.angle_beta   90.00
_cell.angle_gamma   90.00
#
_symmetry.space_group_name_H-M   'P 1'
#
loop_
_entity.id
_entity.type
_entity.pdbx_description
1 polymer ?
#
loop_
_entity_poly.entity_id
_entity_poly.type
_entity_poly.pdbx_seq_one_letter_code
_entity_poly.pdbx_strand_id
1 'polypeptide(L)'
;MKIKSILKLGTLALLTAALPACSFLDTDPQIIPDDGYYNSEQKLIYGLAGVYGVLNSEAIYGNYYSLQIANADDLCYFNNYNNSESRPDRYNHSAGTATIYDTWSKLYEGIKNANRYIEAVEKTEIDPGKLSVDIGLYIAEARFLRAYYHFLLAQAWGDVPLRVKATTSPNPNDVQMAATPQEQVLKWCADEIEATIPDLYEPIDNTPSRVSQTVAQGILARVYLFMAGESVKQIDGLDKKEMYRRAAY
;
A
#
# COMPACT_ATOMS: atom_id res chain seq x y z
N MET A 1 65.28 32.90 -7.08
CA MET A 1 64.02 33.63 -7.06
C MET A 1 62.91 33.02 -7.99
N LYS A 2 63.19 31.98 -8.76
CA LYS A 2 62.22 31.40 -9.75
C LYS A 2 61.37 30.22 -9.23
N ILE A 3 61.81 29.46 -8.22
CA ILE A 3 61.09 28.26 -7.71
C ILE A 3 59.86 28.61 -6.88
N LYS A 4 59.90 29.66 -6.06
CA LYS A 4 58.77 30.12 -5.25
C LYS A 4 57.60 30.69 -6.09
N SER A 5 57.89 31.20 -7.29
CA SER A 5 56.88 31.74 -8.19
C SER A 5 56.16 30.60 -8.95
N ILE A 6 56.86 29.52 -9.30
CA ILE A 6 56.28 28.34 -9.97
C ILE A 6 55.40 27.57 -9.00
N LEU A 7 55.79 27.45 -7.72
CA LEU A 7 54.96 26.80 -6.70
C LEU A 7 53.66 27.57 -6.44
N LYS A 8 53.67 28.90 -6.44
CA LYS A 8 52.46 29.71 -6.28
C LYS A 8 51.53 29.65 -7.49
N LEU A 9 52.08 29.52 -8.72
CA LEU A 9 51.26 29.34 -9.92
C LEU A 9 50.63 27.94 -9.96
N GLY A 10 51.35 26.91 -9.52
CA GLY A 10 50.84 25.52 -9.45
C GLY A 10 49.72 25.36 -8.43
N THR A 11 49.82 26.01 -7.25
CA THR A 11 48.75 25.98 -6.23
C THR A 11 47.53 26.78 -6.67
N LEU A 12 47.67 27.87 -7.40
CA LEU A 12 46.55 28.64 -7.92
C LEU A 12 45.80 27.90 -9.04
N ALA A 13 46.52 27.19 -9.91
CA ALA A 13 45.94 26.37 -10.97
C ALA A 13 45.20 25.11 -10.43
N LEU A 14 45.69 24.51 -9.32
CA LEU A 14 44.97 23.41 -8.65
C LEU A 14 43.68 23.89 -7.95
N LEU A 15 43.64 25.09 -7.38
CA LEU A 15 42.46 25.66 -6.76
C LEU A 15 41.35 25.99 -7.79
N THR A 16 41.71 26.41 -8.98
CA THR A 16 40.73 26.72 -10.05
C THR A 16 40.16 25.50 -10.76
N ALA A 17 40.87 24.38 -10.73
CA ALA A 17 40.38 23.11 -11.28
C ALA A 17 39.32 22.40 -10.38
N ALA A 18 39.19 22.84 -9.13
CA ALA A 18 38.22 22.26 -8.17
C ALA A 18 36.82 22.90 -8.26
N LEU A 19 36.63 23.98 -9.00
CA LEU A 19 35.35 24.72 -9.06
C LEU A 19 34.23 24.11 -9.96
N PRO A 20 34.50 23.23 -10.97
CA PRO A 20 33.40 22.62 -11.70
C PRO A 20 32.92 21.28 -11.11
N ALA A 21 33.48 20.81 -10.00
CA ALA A 21 33.11 19.50 -9.45
C ALA A 21 31.74 19.48 -8.74
N CYS A 22 31.19 20.65 -8.39
CA CYS A 22 29.89 20.73 -7.72
C CYS A 22 28.70 20.43 -8.64
N SER A 23 28.79 20.76 -9.93
CA SER A 23 27.70 20.49 -10.87
C SER A 23 27.61 19.02 -11.34
N PHE A 24 28.69 18.24 -11.15
CA PHE A 24 28.68 16.80 -11.44
C PHE A 24 27.92 15.97 -10.40
N LEU A 25 27.71 16.54 -9.21
CA LEU A 25 26.93 15.93 -8.12
C LEU A 25 25.47 16.42 -8.09
N ASP A 26 25.13 17.44 -8.84
CA ASP A 26 23.75 17.82 -9.14
C ASP A 26 23.19 16.85 -10.18
N THR A 27 23.04 15.59 -9.80
CA THR A 27 22.09 14.71 -10.43
C THR A 27 20.72 15.23 -10.02
N ASP A 28 19.98 15.78 -10.96
CA ASP A 28 18.54 15.96 -10.79
C ASP A 28 18.01 14.68 -10.20
N PRO A 29 17.37 14.73 -9.03
CA PRO A 29 16.74 13.52 -8.51
C PRO A 29 15.83 13.03 -9.63
N GLN A 30 16.02 11.80 -10.09
CA GLN A 30 15.11 11.15 -11.03
C GLN A 30 13.81 10.83 -10.27
N ILE A 31 13.20 11.88 -9.73
CA ILE A 31 11.80 11.88 -9.38
C ILE A 31 11.10 11.92 -10.74
N ILE A 32 10.65 10.78 -11.19
CA ILE A 32 9.75 10.72 -12.32
C ILE A 32 8.55 11.57 -11.90
N PRO A 33 8.28 12.71 -12.56
CA PRO A 33 7.12 13.50 -12.22
C PRO A 33 5.91 12.60 -12.35
N ASP A 34 5.04 12.54 -11.36
CA ASP A 34 3.80 11.76 -11.44
C ASP A 34 2.95 12.22 -12.64
N ASP A 35 3.08 13.49 -13.03
CA ASP A 35 2.39 14.07 -14.17
C ASP A 35 2.97 13.56 -15.51
N GLY A 36 2.17 12.78 -16.24
CA GLY A 36 2.52 12.26 -17.57
C GLY A 36 3.37 11.00 -17.60
N TYR A 37 3.73 10.41 -16.47
CA TYR A 37 4.45 9.13 -16.45
C TYR A 37 3.61 8.00 -17.03
N TYR A 38 2.33 7.90 -16.66
CA TYR A 38 1.44 6.80 -17.04
C TYR A 38 0.85 6.97 -18.47
N ASN A 39 1.68 7.29 -19.43
CA ASN A 39 1.28 7.57 -20.83
C ASN A 39 1.29 6.32 -21.75
N SER A 40 1.42 5.14 -21.20
CA SER A 40 1.34 3.87 -21.92
C SER A 40 0.84 2.76 -21.03
N GLU A 41 0.21 1.73 -21.61
CA GLU A 41 -0.29 0.57 -20.89
C GLU A 41 0.80 -0.14 -20.07
N GLN A 42 2.00 -0.28 -20.60
CA GLN A 42 3.11 -0.88 -19.90
C GLN A 42 3.47 -0.13 -18.59
N LYS A 43 3.39 1.19 -18.61
CA LYS A 43 3.65 2.00 -17.41
C LYS A 43 2.50 1.94 -16.40
N LEU A 44 1.25 1.81 -16.86
CA LEU A 44 0.10 1.51 -15.99
C LEU A 44 0.33 0.18 -15.27
N ILE A 45 0.73 -0.87 -15.99
CA ILE A 45 1.02 -2.18 -15.43
C ILE A 45 2.17 -2.11 -14.40
N TYR A 46 3.25 -1.40 -14.70
CA TYR A 46 4.38 -1.26 -13.78
C TYR A 46 3.99 -0.51 -12.49
N GLY A 47 3.23 0.57 -12.61
CA GLY A 47 2.74 1.29 -11.44
C GLY A 47 1.82 0.44 -10.58
N LEU A 48 0.88 -0.27 -11.20
CA LEU A 48 -0.02 -1.17 -10.52
C LEU A 48 0.72 -2.35 -9.86
N ALA A 49 1.76 -2.89 -10.52
CA ALA A 49 2.62 -3.92 -9.94
C ALA A 49 3.29 -3.44 -8.63
N GLY A 50 3.63 -2.14 -8.54
CA GLY A 50 4.14 -1.53 -7.31
C GLY A 50 3.10 -1.47 -6.17
N VAL A 51 1.80 -1.45 -6.50
CA VAL A 51 0.72 -1.58 -5.52
C VAL A 51 0.58 -3.03 -5.06
N TYR A 52 0.55 -3.99 -5.98
CA TYR A 52 0.49 -5.42 -5.68
C TYR A 52 1.70 -5.95 -4.92
N GLY A 53 2.91 -5.42 -5.20
CA GLY A 53 4.18 -5.89 -4.65
C GLY A 53 4.24 -5.90 -3.13
N VAL A 54 3.41 -5.09 -2.47
CA VAL A 54 3.29 -5.08 -1.02
C VAL A 54 2.79 -6.42 -0.47
N LEU A 55 1.87 -7.09 -1.16
CA LEU A 55 1.32 -8.39 -0.73
C LEU A 55 2.40 -9.49 -0.68
N ASN A 56 3.40 -9.43 -1.56
CA ASN A 56 4.48 -10.41 -1.63
C ASN A 56 5.63 -10.15 -0.64
N SER A 57 5.50 -9.18 0.24
CA SER A 57 6.52 -8.89 1.24
C SER A 57 6.48 -9.88 2.41
N GLU A 58 7.63 -10.06 3.08
CA GLU A 58 7.72 -10.85 4.30
C GLU A 58 6.77 -10.33 5.39
N ALA A 59 6.61 -9.01 5.46
CA ALA A 59 5.72 -8.37 6.42
C ALA A 59 4.24 -8.73 6.24
N ILE A 60 3.80 -9.11 5.03
CA ILE A 60 2.40 -9.45 4.75
C ILE A 60 2.24 -10.97 4.56
N TYR A 61 2.18 -11.46 3.33
CA TYR A 61 1.92 -12.88 3.07
C TYR A 61 3.16 -13.77 3.07
N GLY A 62 4.36 -13.18 3.12
CA GLY A 62 5.58 -13.96 3.25
C GLY A 62 5.71 -14.62 4.62
N ASN A 63 5.33 -13.91 5.71
CA ASN A 63 5.46 -14.43 7.07
C ASN A 63 4.59 -13.68 8.09
N TYR A 64 4.87 -12.38 8.35
CA TYR A 64 4.43 -11.72 9.58
C TYR A 64 2.91 -11.64 9.73
N TYR A 65 2.21 -11.06 8.76
CA TYR A 65 0.77 -10.95 8.85
C TYR A 65 0.11 -12.33 8.79
N SER A 66 0.48 -13.16 7.81
CA SER A 66 -0.20 -14.43 7.54
C SER A 66 0.03 -15.46 8.65
N LEU A 67 1.24 -15.55 9.19
CA LEU A 67 1.61 -16.61 10.14
C LEU A 67 1.63 -16.16 11.61
N GLN A 68 1.84 -14.86 11.87
CA GLN A 68 2.02 -14.39 13.25
C GLN A 68 0.87 -13.53 13.75
N ILE A 69 0.17 -12.79 12.86
CA ILE A 69 -0.93 -11.90 13.26
C ILE A 69 -2.29 -12.55 12.96
N ALA A 70 -2.52 -12.98 11.72
CA ALA A 70 -3.81 -13.50 11.30
C ALA A 70 -4.09 -14.93 11.82
N ASN A 71 -3.06 -15.70 12.13
CA ASN A 71 -3.17 -17.08 12.64
C ASN A 71 -2.81 -17.22 14.13
N ALA A 72 -2.84 -16.13 14.87
CA ALA A 72 -2.63 -16.16 16.32
C ALA A 72 -3.87 -16.73 17.01
N ASP A 73 -3.91 -18.06 17.21
CA ASP A 73 -4.93 -18.76 17.96
C ASP A 73 -4.34 -19.92 18.79
N ASP A 74 -5.17 -20.64 19.54
CA ASP A 74 -4.76 -21.74 20.39
C ASP A 74 -4.50 -23.06 19.61
N LEU A 75 -4.77 -23.09 18.31
CA LEU A 75 -4.61 -24.27 17.45
C LEU A 75 -3.32 -24.22 16.62
N CYS A 76 -2.82 -23.01 16.34
CA CYS A 76 -1.65 -22.79 15.50
C CYS A 76 -0.50 -22.18 16.28
N TYR A 77 0.47 -23.01 16.64
CA TYR A 77 1.67 -22.50 17.22
C TYR A 77 2.92 -23.15 16.60
N PHE A 78 3.90 -22.32 16.28
CA PHE A 78 5.15 -22.79 15.71
C PHE A 78 6.04 -23.43 16.78
N ASN A 79 6.36 -24.72 16.60
CA ASN A 79 7.12 -25.49 17.58
C ASN A 79 8.65 -25.27 17.52
N ASN A 80 9.16 -24.49 16.60
CA ASN A 80 10.62 -24.42 16.40
C ASN A 80 11.16 -23.02 16.68
N TYR A 81 11.40 -22.71 18.00
CA TYR A 81 12.00 -21.44 18.29
C TYR A 81 12.44 -21.15 19.72
N ASN A 82 13.22 -20.08 19.80
CA ASN A 82 13.68 -19.51 21.04
C ASN A 82 12.52 -18.86 21.81
N ASN A 83 12.25 -19.31 23.02
CA ASN A 83 11.17 -18.82 23.88
C ASN A 83 11.31 -17.35 24.30
N SER A 84 12.43 -16.71 24.00
CA SER A 84 12.70 -15.30 24.34
C SER A 84 12.20 -14.29 23.29
N GLU A 85 11.79 -14.75 22.11
CA GLU A 85 11.30 -13.84 21.06
C GLU A 85 9.91 -13.31 21.38
N SER A 86 9.75 -12.00 21.25
CA SER A 86 8.46 -11.33 21.32
C SER A 86 7.71 -11.52 20.00
N ARG A 87 6.58 -12.24 20.03
CA ARG A 87 5.82 -12.62 18.85
C ARG A 87 4.31 -12.56 19.07
N PRO A 88 3.52 -12.07 18.07
CA PRO A 88 2.05 -12.02 18.15
C PRO A 88 1.40 -13.40 18.32
N ASP A 89 1.84 -14.41 17.56
CA ASP A 89 1.31 -15.77 17.57
C ASP A 89 1.46 -16.51 18.92
N ARG A 90 2.12 -15.88 19.88
CA ARG A 90 2.30 -16.38 21.25
C ARG A 90 1.65 -15.52 22.31
N TYR A 91 0.97 -14.48 21.91
CA TYR A 91 0.46 -13.46 22.83
C TYR A 91 1.56 -12.83 23.71
N ASN A 92 2.83 -12.94 23.28
CA ASN A 92 4.00 -12.32 23.88
C ASN A 92 4.55 -11.23 22.97
N HIS A 93 3.86 -10.09 22.90
CA HIS A 93 4.26 -8.98 22.07
C HIS A 93 3.93 -7.63 22.73
N SER A 94 4.54 -6.60 22.21
CA SER A 94 4.29 -5.21 22.57
C SER A 94 4.19 -4.34 21.32
N ALA A 95 3.79 -3.10 21.46
CA ALA A 95 3.76 -2.13 20.37
C ALA A 95 5.13 -1.92 19.70
N GLY A 96 6.24 -2.23 20.40
CA GLY A 96 7.60 -2.17 19.88
C GLY A 96 8.09 -3.44 19.21
N THR A 97 7.26 -4.48 19.08
CA THR A 97 7.63 -5.72 18.38
C THR A 97 7.81 -5.43 16.89
N ALA A 98 9.01 -5.73 16.37
CA ALA A 98 9.40 -5.37 14.99
C ALA A 98 8.40 -5.89 13.95
N THR A 99 7.94 -7.13 14.06
CA THR A 99 6.97 -7.74 13.13
C THR A 99 5.65 -6.97 13.07
N ILE A 100 5.18 -6.42 14.20
CA ILE A 100 3.97 -5.58 14.25
C ILE A 100 4.21 -4.26 13.53
N TYR A 101 5.32 -3.59 13.83
CA TYR A 101 5.69 -2.32 13.20
C TYR A 101 5.91 -2.47 11.69
N ASP A 102 6.62 -3.52 11.27
CA ASP A 102 6.91 -3.76 9.85
C ASP A 102 5.63 -4.06 9.07
N THR A 103 4.71 -4.85 9.62
CA THR A 103 3.41 -5.13 9.00
C THR A 103 2.57 -3.87 8.86
N TRP A 104 2.45 -3.08 9.93
CA TRP A 104 1.77 -1.78 9.89
C TRP A 104 2.34 -0.86 8.82
N SER A 105 3.65 -0.68 8.83
CA SER A 105 4.36 0.21 7.90
C SER A 105 4.19 -0.24 6.45
N LYS A 106 4.25 -1.56 6.20
CA LYS A 106 4.10 -2.13 4.87
C LYS A 106 2.68 -1.98 4.32
N LEU A 107 1.65 -2.15 5.15
CA LEU A 107 0.26 -1.91 4.74
C LEU A 107 0.03 -0.44 4.37
N TYR A 108 0.56 0.50 5.16
CA TYR A 108 0.48 1.93 4.81
C TYR A 108 1.35 2.32 3.61
N GLU A 109 2.44 1.61 3.34
CA GLU A 109 3.18 1.75 2.08
C GLU A 109 2.30 1.36 0.88
N GLY A 110 1.56 0.25 0.98
CA GLY A 110 0.61 -0.17 -0.04
C GLY A 110 -0.50 0.85 -0.29
N ILE A 111 -1.08 1.40 0.78
CA ILE A 111 -2.09 2.45 0.71
C ILE A 111 -1.51 3.71 0.04
N LYS A 112 -0.31 4.13 0.43
CA LYS A 112 0.38 5.26 -0.19
C LYS A 112 0.60 5.04 -1.69
N ASN A 113 1.09 3.86 -2.06
CA ASN A 113 1.34 3.50 -3.46
C ASN A 113 0.04 3.51 -4.27
N ALA A 114 -1.05 2.94 -3.73
CA ALA A 114 -2.36 2.94 -4.37
C ALA A 114 -2.91 4.37 -4.55
N ASN A 115 -2.86 5.22 -3.51
CA ASN A 115 -3.32 6.59 -3.60
C ASN A 115 -2.55 7.38 -4.66
N ARG A 116 -1.21 7.30 -4.68
CA ARG A 116 -0.39 7.98 -5.69
C ARG A 116 -0.67 7.47 -7.09
N TYR A 117 -0.81 6.16 -7.25
CA TYR A 117 -1.13 5.56 -8.53
C TYR A 117 -2.47 6.05 -9.07
N ILE A 118 -3.54 5.96 -8.26
CA ILE A 118 -4.89 6.40 -8.65
C ILE A 118 -4.87 7.87 -9.08
N GLU A 119 -4.35 8.76 -8.21
CA GLU A 119 -4.33 10.20 -8.49
C GLU A 119 -3.48 10.57 -9.72
N ALA A 120 -2.38 9.84 -9.97
CA ALA A 120 -1.54 10.10 -11.13
C ALA A 120 -2.18 9.58 -12.42
N VAL A 121 -2.84 8.41 -12.39
CA VAL A 121 -3.54 7.84 -13.55
C VAL A 121 -4.76 8.70 -13.91
N GLU A 122 -5.54 9.16 -12.94
CA GLU A 122 -6.70 10.04 -13.16
C GLU A 122 -6.33 11.39 -13.83
N LYS A 123 -5.11 11.88 -13.61
CA LYS A 123 -4.61 13.12 -14.22
C LYS A 123 -3.98 12.93 -15.58
N THR A 124 -3.71 11.70 -15.98
CA THR A 124 -2.98 11.42 -17.21
C THR A 124 -3.92 11.27 -18.39
N GLU A 125 -3.70 12.04 -19.44
CA GLU A 125 -4.38 11.87 -20.71
C GLU A 125 -3.74 10.72 -21.50
N ILE A 126 -4.42 9.59 -21.59
CA ILE A 126 -4.01 8.43 -22.39
C ILE A 126 -5.02 8.27 -23.53
N ASP A 127 -4.52 8.08 -24.75
CA ASP A 127 -5.34 7.69 -25.88
C ASP A 127 -5.93 6.29 -25.65
N PRO A 128 -7.26 6.16 -25.48
CA PRO A 128 -7.90 4.85 -25.26
C PRO A 128 -7.58 3.82 -26.34
N GLY A 129 -7.33 4.24 -27.56
CA GLY A 129 -6.96 3.36 -28.66
C GLY A 129 -5.59 2.69 -28.54
N LYS A 130 -4.79 3.10 -27.56
CA LYS A 130 -3.48 2.51 -27.23
C LYS A 130 -3.52 1.52 -26.05
N LEU A 131 -4.69 1.31 -25.47
CA LEU A 131 -4.90 0.39 -24.36
C LEU A 131 -5.59 -0.88 -24.85
N SER A 132 -5.17 -2.02 -24.33
CA SER A 132 -5.84 -3.32 -24.59
C SER A 132 -7.10 -3.49 -23.76
N VAL A 133 -7.23 -2.73 -22.67
CA VAL A 133 -8.38 -2.73 -21.75
C VAL A 133 -8.68 -1.30 -21.31
N ASP A 134 -9.89 -1.08 -20.79
CA ASP A 134 -10.28 0.22 -20.25
C ASP A 134 -9.36 0.65 -19.08
N ILE A 135 -9.03 1.95 -19.04
CA ILE A 135 -8.20 2.52 -17.96
C ILE A 135 -8.86 2.37 -16.59
N GLY A 136 -10.19 2.34 -16.55
CA GLY A 136 -10.98 2.12 -15.33
C GLY A 136 -10.63 0.83 -14.62
N LEU A 137 -10.26 -0.22 -15.37
CA LEU A 137 -9.81 -1.49 -14.80
C LEU A 137 -8.57 -1.31 -13.91
N TYR A 138 -7.58 -0.56 -14.37
CA TYR A 138 -6.35 -0.31 -13.60
C TYR A 138 -6.61 0.49 -12.33
N ILE A 139 -7.52 1.46 -12.41
CA ILE A 139 -7.95 2.27 -11.27
C ILE A 139 -8.74 1.39 -10.28
N ALA A 140 -9.66 0.56 -10.78
CA ALA A 140 -10.48 -0.33 -9.95
C ALA A 140 -9.62 -1.31 -9.14
N GLU A 141 -8.60 -1.93 -9.75
CA GLU A 141 -7.68 -2.81 -9.04
C GLU A 141 -6.89 -2.09 -7.95
N ALA A 142 -6.40 -0.88 -8.23
CA ALA A 142 -5.68 -0.09 -7.23
C ALA A 142 -6.60 0.34 -6.07
N ARG A 143 -7.86 0.72 -6.36
CA ARG A 143 -8.88 1.05 -5.37
C ARG A 143 -9.22 -0.17 -4.51
N PHE A 144 -9.43 -1.33 -5.14
CA PHE A 144 -9.65 -2.59 -4.43
C PHE A 144 -8.49 -2.90 -3.46
N LEU A 145 -7.24 -2.85 -3.93
CA LEU A 145 -6.07 -3.13 -3.10
C LEU A 145 -5.94 -2.13 -1.95
N ARG A 146 -6.22 -0.85 -2.17
CA ARG A 146 -6.26 0.17 -1.12
C ARG A 146 -7.27 -0.17 -0.03
N ALA A 147 -8.48 -0.56 -0.42
CA ALA A 147 -9.52 -0.97 0.52
C ALA A 147 -9.12 -2.26 1.26
N TYR A 148 -8.52 -3.21 0.56
CA TYR A 148 -8.04 -4.44 1.15
C TYR A 148 -6.94 -4.20 2.20
N TYR A 149 -5.98 -3.32 1.95
CA TYR A 149 -4.96 -2.96 2.94
C TYR A 149 -5.56 -2.29 4.19
N HIS A 150 -6.55 -1.42 4.02
CA HIS A 150 -7.27 -0.85 5.16
C HIS A 150 -8.07 -1.90 5.93
N PHE A 151 -8.68 -2.86 5.24
CA PHE A 151 -9.36 -3.99 5.88
C PHE A 151 -8.40 -4.80 6.76
N LEU A 152 -7.21 -5.16 6.24
CA LEU A 152 -6.20 -5.87 7.02
C LEU A 152 -5.74 -5.08 8.26
N LEU A 153 -5.58 -3.76 8.11
CA LEU A 153 -5.26 -2.87 9.23
C LEU A 153 -6.39 -2.85 10.27
N ALA A 154 -7.63 -2.59 9.84
CA ALA A 154 -8.76 -2.52 10.75
C ALA A 154 -9.02 -3.87 11.45
N GLN A 155 -8.82 -4.99 10.74
CA GLN A 155 -8.96 -6.32 11.31
C GLN A 155 -7.95 -6.59 12.43
N ALA A 156 -6.71 -6.14 12.28
CA ALA A 156 -5.63 -6.46 13.22
C ALA A 156 -5.45 -5.41 14.33
N TRP A 157 -5.73 -4.12 14.06
CA TRP A 157 -5.46 -3.02 15.00
C TRP A 157 -6.72 -2.27 15.48
N GLY A 158 -7.89 -2.56 14.94
CA GLY A 158 -9.12 -1.84 15.30
C GLY A 158 -9.17 -0.44 14.66
N ASP A 159 -9.19 0.60 15.48
CA ASP A 159 -9.23 2.00 15.02
C ASP A 159 -7.90 2.37 14.35
N VAL A 160 -7.95 2.82 13.09
CA VAL A 160 -6.76 3.14 12.29
C VAL A 160 -6.98 4.39 11.43
N PRO A 161 -5.93 5.16 11.08
CA PRO A 161 -6.05 6.28 10.15
C PRO A 161 -6.54 5.84 8.77
N LEU A 162 -7.68 6.38 8.31
CA LEU A 162 -8.24 6.11 6.99
C LEU A 162 -7.66 7.07 5.94
N ARG A 163 -6.64 6.64 5.22
CA ARG A 163 -5.90 7.44 4.22
C ARG A 163 -6.38 7.13 2.80
N VAL A 164 -7.18 8.00 2.23
CA VAL A 164 -7.79 7.82 0.90
C VAL A 164 -7.24 8.76 -0.18
N LYS A 165 -6.23 9.58 0.18
CA LYS A 165 -5.54 10.51 -0.72
C LYS A 165 -4.03 10.39 -0.58
N ALA A 166 -3.30 10.73 -1.65
CA ALA A 166 -1.86 10.83 -1.61
C ALA A 166 -1.42 11.97 -0.68
N THR A 167 -0.36 11.75 0.09
CA THR A 167 0.28 12.79 0.87
C THR A 167 1.26 13.53 -0.03
N THR A 168 1.02 14.80 -0.28
CA THR A 168 1.81 15.64 -1.19
C THR A 168 2.78 16.58 -0.45
N SER A 169 2.61 16.75 0.85
CA SER A 169 3.40 17.66 1.67
C SER A 169 4.26 16.90 2.68
N PRO A 170 5.51 17.32 2.92
CA PRO A 170 6.32 16.83 4.02
C PRO A 170 5.96 17.47 5.38
N ASN A 171 4.96 18.38 5.42
CA ASN A 171 4.55 19.06 6.63
C ASN A 171 3.96 18.04 7.62
N PRO A 172 4.46 17.95 8.86
CA PRO A 172 3.95 17.04 9.88
C PRO A 172 2.44 17.15 10.12
N ASN A 173 1.85 18.34 9.97
CA ASN A 173 0.41 18.54 10.14
C ASN A 173 -0.42 17.87 9.05
N ASP A 174 0.14 17.70 7.86
CA ASP A 174 -0.52 16.99 6.73
C ASP A 174 -0.34 15.47 6.83
N VAL A 175 0.66 15.04 7.60
CA VAL A 175 0.98 13.62 7.78
C VAL A 175 0.25 13.04 8.99
N GLN A 176 0.05 13.85 10.05
CA GLN A 176 -0.68 13.42 11.23
C GLN A 176 -2.18 13.30 10.93
N MET A 177 -2.74 12.12 11.17
CA MET A 177 -4.17 11.83 11.01
C MET A 177 -4.65 11.06 12.23
N ALA A 178 -5.78 11.49 12.80
CA ALA A 178 -6.42 10.75 13.87
C ALA A 178 -6.88 9.37 13.38
N ALA A 179 -6.95 8.41 14.28
CA ALA A 179 -7.55 7.12 13.99
C ALA A 179 -9.06 7.30 13.71
N THR A 180 -9.55 6.60 12.72
CA THR A 180 -10.97 6.47 12.38
C THR A 180 -11.49 5.22 13.08
N PRO A 181 -12.68 5.24 13.69
CA PRO A 181 -13.28 4.07 14.32
C PRO A 181 -13.33 2.86 13.39
N GLN A 182 -13.03 1.67 13.93
CA GLN A 182 -12.94 0.42 13.16
C GLN A 182 -14.17 0.16 12.29
N GLU A 183 -15.37 0.34 12.86
CA GLU A 183 -16.63 0.12 12.14
C GLU A 183 -16.80 1.05 10.94
N GLN A 184 -16.29 2.27 11.01
CA GLN A 184 -16.33 3.22 9.89
C GLN A 184 -15.30 2.86 8.81
N VAL A 185 -14.10 2.43 9.21
CA VAL A 185 -13.09 1.93 8.27
C VAL A 185 -13.61 0.70 7.53
N LEU A 186 -14.18 -0.26 8.24
CA LEU A 186 -14.73 -1.48 7.66
C LEU A 186 -15.87 -1.20 6.69
N LYS A 187 -16.78 -0.30 7.07
CA LYS A 187 -17.86 0.13 6.18
C LYS A 187 -17.29 0.76 4.91
N TRP A 188 -16.34 1.67 5.05
CA TRP A 188 -15.69 2.28 3.90
C TRP A 188 -15.01 1.22 3.01
N CYS A 189 -14.33 0.22 3.59
CA CYS A 189 -13.73 -0.87 2.83
C CYS A 189 -14.76 -1.66 2.03
N ALA A 190 -15.90 -1.99 2.64
CA ALA A 190 -16.99 -2.70 1.97
C ALA A 190 -17.55 -1.89 0.81
N ASP A 191 -17.89 -0.62 1.05
CA ASP A 191 -18.44 0.29 0.04
C ASP A 191 -17.46 0.49 -1.14
N GLU A 192 -16.17 0.65 -0.84
CA GLU A 192 -15.13 0.85 -1.87
C GLU A 192 -14.90 -0.41 -2.70
N ILE A 193 -14.84 -1.61 -2.09
CA ILE A 193 -14.72 -2.88 -2.81
C ILE A 193 -15.96 -3.10 -3.69
N GLU A 194 -17.16 -2.93 -3.15
CA GLU A 194 -18.41 -3.10 -3.89
C GLU A 194 -18.47 -2.19 -5.13
N ALA A 195 -18.02 -0.94 -4.99
CA ALA A 195 -17.98 0.03 -6.08
C ALA A 195 -16.97 -0.32 -7.17
N THR A 196 -15.95 -1.13 -6.90
CA THR A 196 -14.95 -1.52 -7.90
C THR A 196 -15.32 -2.75 -8.71
N ILE A 197 -16.21 -3.61 -8.21
CA ILE A 197 -16.55 -4.90 -8.83
C ILE A 197 -16.94 -4.76 -10.31
N PRO A 198 -17.80 -3.82 -10.72
CA PRO A 198 -18.23 -3.73 -12.12
C PRO A 198 -17.10 -3.44 -13.12
N ASP A 199 -16.02 -2.78 -12.66
CA ASP A 199 -14.89 -2.37 -13.48
C ASP A 199 -13.73 -3.38 -13.48
N LEU A 200 -13.82 -4.45 -12.67
CA LEU A 200 -12.82 -5.50 -12.60
C LEU A 200 -13.02 -6.56 -13.69
N TYR A 201 -11.97 -7.34 -13.97
CA TYR A 201 -12.05 -8.47 -14.88
C TYR A 201 -13.18 -9.43 -14.51
N GLU A 202 -13.95 -9.85 -15.51
CA GLU A 202 -14.79 -11.02 -15.35
C GLU A 202 -13.92 -12.27 -15.13
N PRO A 203 -14.38 -13.28 -14.38
CA PRO A 203 -13.65 -14.53 -14.19
C PRO A 203 -13.54 -15.29 -15.52
N ILE A 204 -12.34 -15.32 -16.09
CA ILE A 204 -12.03 -16.08 -17.31
C ILE A 204 -10.94 -17.10 -16.97
N ASP A 205 -11.00 -18.30 -17.55
CA ASP A 205 -10.13 -19.45 -17.25
C ASP A 205 -8.62 -19.19 -17.40
N ASN A 206 -8.21 -18.10 -18.02
CA ASN A 206 -6.82 -17.69 -18.21
C ASN A 206 -6.52 -16.28 -17.69
N THR A 207 -7.30 -15.80 -16.72
CA THR A 207 -7.04 -14.49 -16.13
C THR A 207 -5.66 -14.49 -15.46
N PRO A 208 -4.77 -13.58 -15.78
CA PRO A 208 -3.50 -13.45 -15.06
C PRO A 208 -3.78 -13.26 -13.56
N SER A 209 -2.80 -13.49 -12.70
CA SER A 209 -2.87 -13.40 -11.24
C SER A 209 -3.19 -11.98 -10.75
N ARG A 210 -4.29 -11.42 -11.21
CA ARG A 210 -4.81 -10.07 -10.90
C ARG A 210 -6.20 -10.20 -10.27
N VAL A 211 -6.66 -9.14 -9.62
CA VAL A 211 -7.98 -9.12 -8.99
C VAL A 211 -9.07 -9.20 -10.06
N SER A 212 -9.95 -10.17 -9.93
CA SER A 212 -11.18 -10.32 -10.73
C SER A 212 -12.41 -10.00 -9.89
N GLN A 213 -13.57 -9.89 -10.54
CA GLN A 213 -14.86 -9.72 -9.86
C GLN A 213 -15.08 -10.80 -8.79
N THR A 214 -14.78 -12.07 -9.10
CA THR A 214 -14.93 -13.18 -8.16
C THR A 214 -14.01 -13.05 -6.95
N VAL A 215 -12.76 -12.61 -7.16
CA VAL A 215 -11.81 -12.33 -6.06
C VAL A 215 -12.34 -11.20 -5.19
N ALA A 216 -12.81 -10.11 -5.80
CA ALA A 216 -13.35 -8.96 -5.07
C ALA A 216 -14.62 -9.34 -4.27
N GLN A 217 -15.53 -10.12 -4.85
CA GLN A 217 -16.72 -10.65 -4.17
C GLN A 217 -16.35 -11.54 -2.98
N GLY A 218 -15.37 -12.45 -3.13
CA GLY A 218 -14.91 -13.30 -2.05
C GLY A 218 -14.29 -12.52 -0.89
N ILE A 219 -13.52 -11.47 -1.19
CA ILE A 219 -12.96 -10.57 -0.16
C ILE A 219 -14.07 -9.72 0.47
N LEU A 220 -15.01 -9.21 -0.31
CA LEU A 220 -16.17 -8.46 0.20
C LEU A 220 -17.01 -9.30 1.16
N ALA A 221 -17.28 -10.55 0.82
CA ALA A 221 -17.95 -11.50 1.71
C ALA A 221 -17.19 -11.65 3.04
N ARG A 222 -15.86 -11.79 2.99
CA ARG A 222 -15.02 -11.83 4.21
C ARG A 222 -15.11 -10.55 5.02
N VAL A 223 -15.15 -9.38 4.39
CA VAL A 223 -15.32 -8.09 5.07
C VAL A 223 -16.66 -8.07 5.80
N TYR A 224 -17.76 -8.43 5.14
CA TYR A 224 -19.09 -8.46 5.78
C TYR A 224 -19.19 -9.49 6.91
N LEU A 225 -18.57 -10.66 6.77
CA LEU A 225 -18.52 -11.64 7.87
C LEU A 225 -17.76 -11.10 9.08
N PHE A 226 -16.66 -10.39 8.86
CA PHE A 226 -15.92 -9.76 9.95
C PHE A 226 -16.71 -8.64 10.61
N MET A 227 -17.38 -7.78 9.82
CA MET A 227 -18.26 -6.71 10.32
C MET A 227 -19.43 -7.25 11.16
N ALA A 228 -19.97 -8.42 10.82
CA ALA A 228 -21.03 -9.08 11.57
C ALA A 228 -20.55 -9.72 12.88
N GLY A 229 -19.23 -9.81 13.10
CA GLY A 229 -18.62 -10.40 14.30
C GLY A 229 -18.92 -9.62 15.57
N GLU A 230 -18.84 -10.32 16.72
CA GLU A 230 -19.11 -9.72 18.03
C GLU A 230 -18.08 -8.66 18.47
N SER A 231 -16.86 -8.72 17.91
CA SER A 231 -15.79 -7.77 18.22
C SER A 231 -15.97 -6.39 17.58
N VAL A 232 -16.81 -6.29 16.55
CA VAL A 232 -17.05 -5.04 15.85
C VAL A 232 -18.28 -4.33 16.43
N LYS A 233 -18.15 -3.03 16.68
CA LYS A 233 -19.28 -2.20 17.11
C LYS A 233 -20.35 -2.18 16.01
N GLN A 234 -21.60 -1.94 16.45
CA GLN A 234 -22.71 -1.83 15.52
C GLN A 234 -22.45 -0.71 14.49
N ILE A 235 -22.70 -1.02 13.24
CA ILE A 235 -22.53 -0.12 12.11
C ILE A 235 -23.88 0.51 11.77
N ASP A 236 -23.94 1.85 11.74
CA ASP A 236 -25.15 2.57 11.41
C ASP A 236 -25.70 2.17 10.02
N GLY A 237 -26.97 1.81 9.99
CA GLY A 237 -27.68 1.41 8.78
C GLY A 237 -27.44 -0.03 8.31
N LEU A 238 -26.63 -0.83 9.05
CA LEU A 238 -26.39 -2.23 8.75
C LEU A 238 -26.57 -3.08 10.00
N ASP A 239 -27.58 -3.97 10.00
CA ASP A 239 -27.70 -4.98 11.03
C ASP A 239 -26.91 -6.26 10.68
N LYS A 240 -26.66 -7.11 11.68
CA LYS A 240 -25.90 -8.36 11.49
C LYS A 240 -26.52 -9.28 10.45
N LYS A 241 -27.86 -9.37 10.40
CA LYS A 241 -28.56 -10.22 9.44
C LYS A 241 -28.34 -9.75 8.01
N GLU A 242 -28.36 -8.43 7.78
CA GLU A 242 -28.06 -7.85 6.47
C GLU A 242 -26.61 -8.08 6.06
N MET A 243 -25.66 -7.96 7.00
CA MET A 243 -24.24 -8.26 6.73
C MET A 243 -24.05 -9.72 6.34
N TYR A 244 -24.65 -10.68 7.07
CA TYR A 244 -24.60 -12.10 6.69
C TYR A 244 -25.26 -12.35 5.34
N ARG A 245 -26.37 -11.68 5.03
CA ARG A 245 -27.03 -11.77 3.73
C ARG A 245 -26.11 -11.28 2.60
N ARG A 246 -25.46 -10.15 2.77
CA ARG A 246 -24.51 -9.61 1.79
C ARG A 246 -23.26 -10.46 1.62
N ALA A 247 -22.80 -11.12 2.67
CA ALA A 247 -21.69 -12.06 2.59
C ALA A 247 -22.01 -13.34 1.82
N ALA A 248 -23.30 -13.70 1.66
CA ALA A 248 -23.75 -14.92 0.98
C ALA A 248 -24.03 -14.74 -0.52
N TYR A 249 -24.01 -13.51 -1.01
CA TYR A 249 -24.26 -13.14 -2.42
C TYR A 249 -22.99 -12.67 -3.12
#